data_55b352b6a836ebcd96fc5bc1c291ea1e
#
_entry.id   55b352b6a836ebcd96fc5bc1c291ea1e
#
_cell.length_a   1.000
_cell.length_b   1.000
_cell.length_c   1.000
_cell.angle_alpha   90.00
_cell.angle_beta   90.00
_cell.angle_gamma   90.00
#
_symmetry.space_group_name_H-M   'P 1'
#
loop_
_entity.id
_entity.type
_entity.pdbx_description
1 polymer ?
#
loop_
_entity_poly.entity_id
_entity_poly.type
_entity_poly.pdbx_seq_one_letter_code
_entity_poly.pdbx_strand_id
1 'polypeptide(L)'
;AIESVFFSVNAGTAIKLGQARGAAICACSRAGLEVFEYSPRTVKMVVTTSGASDKEQLQKKVKSILKIRRKLEIDASDALGVAICHAMTYTENPDNLKSI
;
A
#
# COMPACT_ATOMS: atom_id res chain seq x y z
N ALA A 1 5.78 -4.31 -1.32
CA ALA A 1 4.95 -3.71 -0.26
C ALA A 1 3.52 -4.19 -0.38
N ILE A 2 2.85 -4.37 0.73
CA ILE A 2 1.45 -4.82 0.77
C ILE A 2 0.68 -3.99 1.78
N GLU A 3 -0.60 -3.66 1.45
CA GLU A 3 -1.46 -2.95 2.37
C GLU A 3 -2.04 -3.90 3.42
N SER A 4 -2.11 -3.43 4.67
CA SER A 4 -2.74 -4.19 5.75
C SER A 4 -4.24 -4.34 5.50
N VAL A 5 -4.75 -5.54 5.75
CA VAL A 5 -6.18 -5.80 5.67
C VAL A 5 -6.78 -5.58 7.04
N PHE A 6 -7.73 -4.63 7.13
CA PHE A 6 -8.49 -4.40 8.34
C PHE A 6 -9.89 -5.00 8.24
N PHE A 7 -10.65 -4.85 9.32
CA PHE A 7 -11.99 -5.35 9.40
C PHE A 7 -12.84 -4.91 8.21
N SER A 8 -13.42 -5.90 7.55
CA SER A 8 -14.52 -5.69 6.63
C SER A 8 -15.82 -5.90 7.42
N VAL A 9 -16.85 -5.13 7.10
CA VAL A 9 -18.20 -5.34 7.66
C VAL A 9 -18.81 -6.67 7.21
N ASN A 10 -18.21 -7.32 6.23
CA ASN A 10 -18.65 -8.59 5.66
C ASN A 10 -17.56 -9.65 5.88
N ALA A 11 -17.87 -10.67 6.67
CA ALA A 11 -16.92 -11.73 6.99
C ALA A 11 -16.45 -12.50 5.75
N GLY A 12 -17.32 -12.74 4.79
CA GLY A 12 -16.96 -13.42 3.54
C GLY A 12 -15.94 -12.63 2.73
N THR A 13 -16.08 -11.30 2.66
CA THR A 13 -15.14 -10.42 2.00
C THR A 13 -13.80 -10.40 2.73
N ALA A 14 -13.83 -10.33 4.07
CA ALA A 14 -12.61 -10.36 4.88
C ALA A 14 -11.82 -11.66 4.68
N ILE A 15 -12.51 -12.80 4.60
CA ILE A 15 -11.89 -14.10 4.35
C ILE A 15 -11.23 -14.12 2.97
N LYS A 16 -11.92 -13.66 1.93
CA LYS A 16 -11.39 -13.63 0.56
C LYS A 16 -10.15 -12.74 0.47
N LEU A 17 -10.19 -11.56 1.09
CA LEU A 17 -9.05 -10.65 1.11
C LEU A 17 -7.86 -11.28 1.85
N GLY A 18 -8.13 -11.97 2.96
CA GLY A 18 -7.10 -12.68 3.71
C GLY A 18 -6.45 -13.80 2.89
N GLN A 19 -7.25 -14.55 2.14
CA GLN A 19 -6.75 -15.61 1.25
C GLN A 19 -5.88 -15.02 0.13
N ALA A 20 -6.33 -13.97 -0.53
CA ALA A 20 -5.59 -13.30 -1.59
C ALA A 20 -4.27 -12.74 -1.05
N ARG A 21 -4.31 -12.10 0.11
CA ARG A 21 -3.14 -11.56 0.79
C ARG A 21 -2.13 -12.66 1.13
N GLY A 22 -2.60 -13.76 1.71
CA GLY A 22 -1.76 -14.90 2.08
C GLY A 22 -1.09 -15.51 0.85
N ALA A 23 -1.83 -15.68 -0.25
CA ALA A 23 -1.28 -16.21 -1.50
C ALA A 23 -0.21 -15.28 -2.08
N ALA A 24 -0.44 -13.97 -2.05
CA ALA A 24 0.52 -12.98 -2.53
C ALA A 24 1.81 -12.99 -1.69
N ILE A 25 1.68 -13.05 -0.37
CA ILE A 25 2.83 -13.11 0.55
C ILE A 25 3.64 -14.39 0.30
N CYS A 26 2.96 -15.53 0.17
CA CYS A 26 3.64 -16.80 -0.11
C CYS A 26 4.39 -16.76 -1.44
N ALA A 27 3.79 -16.21 -2.48
CA ALA A 27 4.42 -16.09 -3.79
C ALA A 27 5.69 -15.22 -3.72
N CYS A 28 5.60 -14.08 -3.04
CA CYS A 28 6.75 -13.19 -2.85
C CYS A 28 7.86 -13.88 -2.04
N SER A 29 7.49 -14.56 -0.97
CA SER A 29 8.45 -15.28 -0.12
C SER A 29 9.17 -16.38 -0.89
N ARG A 30 8.45 -17.14 -1.71
CA ARG A 30 9.05 -18.18 -2.56
C ARG A 30 10.00 -17.61 -3.60
N ALA A 31 9.74 -16.39 -4.05
CA ALA A 31 10.61 -15.69 -5.00
C ALA A 31 11.83 -15.03 -4.32
N GLY A 32 11.98 -15.19 -3.00
CA GLY A 32 13.08 -14.59 -2.25
C GLY A 32 12.90 -13.12 -1.94
N LEU A 33 11.68 -12.60 -2.07
CA LEU A 33 11.38 -11.20 -1.80
C LEU A 33 10.92 -11.01 -0.36
N GLU A 34 11.43 -9.97 0.28
CA GLU A 34 10.93 -9.53 1.57
C GLU A 34 9.61 -8.79 1.38
N VAL A 35 8.66 -9.00 2.29
CA VAL A 35 7.34 -8.37 2.23
C VAL A 35 7.21 -7.39 3.38
N PHE A 36 6.85 -6.14 3.05
CA PHE A 36 6.66 -5.06 4.01
C PHE A 36 5.19 -4.62 3.98
N GLU A 37 4.60 -4.47 5.15
CA GLU A 37 3.19 -4.16 5.31
C GLU A 37 2.99 -2.73 5.77
N TYR A 38 2.00 -2.06 5.19
CA TYR A 38 1.65 -0.68 5.51
C TYR A 38 0.14 -0.54 5.70
N SER A 39 -0.27 0.17 6.76
CA SER A 39 -1.69 0.48 6.96
C SER A 39 -2.13 1.59 6.01
N PRO A 40 -3.44 1.66 5.66
CA PRO A 40 -3.96 2.75 4.84
C PRO A 40 -3.63 4.14 5.40
N ARG A 41 -3.71 4.29 6.71
CA ARG A 41 -3.37 5.56 7.39
C ARG A 41 -1.90 5.91 7.20
N THR A 42 -1.01 4.93 7.35
CA THR A 42 0.43 5.14 7.16
C THR A 42 0.73 5.56 5.72
N VAL A 43 0.10 4.91 4.75
CA VAL A 43 0.26 5.27 3.33
C VAL A 43 -0.14 6.73 3.10
N LYS A 44 -1.30 7.13 3.60
CA LYS A 44 -1.77 8.52 3.48
C LYS A 44 -0.80 9.49 4.14
N MET A 45 -0.36 9.17 5.35
CA MET A 45 0.57 10.03 6.10
C MET A 45 1.89 10.22 5.36
N VAL A 46 2.48 9.16 4.83
CA VAL A 46 3.77 9.23 4.14
C VAL A 46 3.63 9.91 2.78
N VAL A 47 2.62 9.55 2.01
CA VAL A 47 2.49 10.05 0.62
C VAL A 47 1.92 11.47 0.56
N THR A 48 0.89 11.76 1.36
CA THR A 48 0.21 13.07 1.33
C THR A 48 0.59 13.98 2.50
N THR A 49 1.36 13.50 3.44
CA THR A 49 1.70 14.16 4.71
C THR A 49 0.53 14.36 5.67
N SER A 50 -0.62 13.74 5.39
CA SER A 50 -1.80 13.80 6.25
C SER A 50 -2.53 12.45 6.29
N GLY A 51 -2.64 11.84 7.46
CA GLY A 51 -3.39 10.61 7.65
C GLY A 51 -4.91 10.77 7.48
N ALA A 52 -5.40 12.02 7.44
CA ALA A 52 -6.81 12.34 7.23
C ALA A 52 -7.14 12.58 5.75
N SER A 53 -6.19 12.43 4.83
CA SER A 53 -6.42 12.59 3.41
C SER A 53 -7.48 11.62 2.90
N ASP A 54 -8.31 12.07 1.96
CA ASP A 54 -9.25 11.19 1.28
C ASP A 54 -8.58 10.50 0.08
N LYS A 55 -9.35 9.61 -0.57
CA LYS A 55 -8.84 8.85 -1.72
C LYS A 55 -8.48 9.74 -2.90
N GLU A 56 -9.21 10.82 -3.11
CA GLU A 56 -8.94 11.75 -4.20
C GLU A 56 -7.62 12.49 -4.00
N GLN A 57 -7.35 12.91 -2.78
CA GLN A 57 -6.08 13.57 -2.43
C GLN A 57 -4.89 12.65 -2.62
N LEU A 58 -5.03 11.39 -2.19
CA LEU A 58 -4.00 10.37 -2.40
C LEU A 58 -3.76 10.14 -3.89
N GLN A 59 -4.83 9.99 -4.67
CA GLN A 59 -4.75 9.78 -6.11
C GLN A 59 -4.05 10.95 -6.81
N LYS A 60 -4.40 12.18 -6.46
CA LYS A 60 -3.75 13.38 -7.02
C LYS A 60 -2.26 13.40 -6.70
N LYS A 61 -1.91 13.06 -5.47
CA LYS A 61 -0.51 13.06 -5.06
C LYS A 61 0.29 11.97 -5.78
N VAL A 62 -0.26 10.77 -5.90
CA VAL A 62 0.34 9.67 -6.65
C VAL A 62 0.58 10.08 -8.12
N LYS A 63 -0.42 10.66 -8.76
CA LYS A 63 -0.29 11.14 -10.14
C LYS A 63 0.79 12.21 -10.26
N SER A 64 0.86 13.11 -9.31
CA SER A 64 1.87 14.17 -9.28
C SER A 64 3.29 13.60 -9.14
N ILE A 65 3.49 12.69 -8.19
CA ILE A 65 4.80 12.08 -7.93
C ILE A 65 5.30 11.30 -9.15
N LEU A 66 4.41 10.51 -9.75
CA LEU A 66 4.76 9.65 -10.89
C LEU A 66 4.58 10.33 -12.25
N LYS A 67 4.14 11.59 -12.26
CA LYS A 67 3.91 12.38 -13.48
C LYS A 67 2.94 11.69 -14.45
N ILE A 68 1.89 11.09 -13.89
CA ILE A 68 0.84 10.44 -14.68
C ILE A 68 -0.17 11.50 -15.10
N ARG A 69 -0.40 11.64 -16.39
CA ARG A 69 -1.33 12.64 -16.93
C ARG A 69 -2.71 12.08 -17.26
N ARG A 70 -2.79 10.77 -17.52
CA ARG A 70 -4.05 10.11 -17.85
C ARG A 70 -4.84 9.78 -16.59
N LYS A 71 -6.10 9.38 -16.78
CA LYS A 71 -6.94 8.91 -15.68
C LYS A 71 -6.31 7.66 -15.04
N LEU A 72 -6.33 7.64 -13.71
CA LEU A 72 -5.81 6.52 -12.93
C LEU A 72 -6.95 5.92 -12.12
N GLU A 73 -7.16 4.62 -12.25
CA GLU A 73 -8.18 3.90 -11.47
C GLU A 73 -7.83 3.93 -9.99
N ILE A 74 -8.87 3.91 -9.14
CA ILE A 74 -8.69 4.02 -7.69
C ILE A 74 -7.85 2.85 -7.14
N ASP A 75 -8.14 1.63 -7.58
CA ASP A 75 -7.39 0.46 -7.10
C ASP A 75 -5.92 0.51 -7.52
N ALA A 76 -5.65 0.95 -8.75
CA ALA A 76 -4.28 1.15 -9.22
C ALA A 76 -3.59 2.25 -8.44
N SER A 77 -4.30 3.34 -8.14
CA SER A 77 -3.79 4.44 -7.32
C SER A 77 -3.43 3.98 -5.91
N ASP A 78 -4.29 3.18 -5.29
CA ASP A 78 -4.03 2.64 -3.95
C ASP A 78 -2.77 1.76 -3.96
N ALA A 79 -2.63 0.88 -4.94
CA ALA A 79 -1.46 0.01 -5.06
C ALA A 79 -0.17 0.82 -5.27
N LEU A 80 -0.22 1.82 -6.13
CA LEU A 80 0.92 2.71 -6.36
C LEU A 80 1.26 3.52 -5.11
N GLY A 81 0.25 3.95 -4.37
CA GLY A 81 0.44 4.65 -3.10
C GLY A 81 1.21 3.80 -2.08
N VAL A 82 0.87 2.53 -1.97
CA VAL A 82 1.59 1.59 -1.09
C VAL A 82 3.05 1.44 -1.53
N ALA A 83 3.29 1.30 -2.83
CA ALA A 83 4.64 1.20 -3.37
C ALA A 83 5.47 2.45 -3.12
N ILE A 84 4.88 3.63 -3.32
CA ILE A 84 5.55 4.92 -3.04
C ILE A 84 5.85 5.04 -1.56
N CYS A 85 4.90 4.70 -0.70
CA CYS A 85 5.08 4.70 0.75
C CYS A 85 6.28 3.86 1.15
N HIS A 86 6.40 2.66 0.62
CA HIS A 86 7.53 1.78 0.89
C HIS A 86 8.84 2.40 0.40
N ALA A 87 8.87 2.92 -0.82
CA ALA A 87 10.07 3.53 -1.39
C ALA A 87 10.56 4.70 -0.54
N MET A 88 9.65 5.58 -0.13
CA MET A 88 9.99 6.73 0.71
C MET A 88 10.48 6.30 2.09
N THR A 89 9.78 5.36 2.71
CA THR A 89 10.13 4.85 4.04
C THR A 89 11.48 4.12 4.02
N TYR A 90 11.70 3.29 3.02
CA TYR A 90 12.96 2.56 2.85
C TYR A 90 14.15 3.50 2.67
N THR A 91 13.96 4.58 1.90
CA THR A 91 15.02 5.56 1.66
C THR A 91 15.37 6.34 2.91
N GLU A 92 14.38 6.70 3.72
CA GLU A 92 14.59 7.48 4.94
C GLU A 92 15.12 6.66 6.11
N ASN A 93 14.60 5.47 6.31
CA ASN A 93 14.90 4.63 7.47
C ASN A 93 15.05 3.14 7.10
N PRO A 94 16.04 2.77 6.30
CA PRO A 94 16.17 1.39 5.85
C PRO A 94 16.41 0.40 7.01
N ASP A 95 17.09 0.83 8.06
CA ASP A 95 17.46 -0.06 9.18
C ASP A 95 16.31 -0.33 10.15
N ASN A 96 15.25 0.48 10.09
CA ASN A 96 14.09 0.35 10.97
C ASN A 96 12.95 -0.45 10.34
N LEU A 97 13.07 -0.80 9.07
CA LEU A 97 12.06 -1.58 8.39
C LEU A 97 12.22 -3.06 8.68
N LYS A 98 11.11 -3.69 9.06
CA LYS A 98 11.05 -5.12 9.29
C LYS A 98 10.06 -5.74 8.32
N SER A 99 10.49 -6.78 7.62
CA SER A 99 9.61 -7.57 6.77
C SER A 99 8.65 -8.41 7.62
N ILE A 100 7.58 -8.84 7.01
CA ILE A 100 6.65 -9.80 7.59
C ILE A 100 7.37 -11.14 7.82
#